data_23108437a42c03efbf65b6b2ecec8cff
#
_entry.id   23108437a42c03efbf65b6b2ecec8cff
#
_cell.length_a   1.000
_cell.length_b   1.000
_cell.length_c   1.000
_cell.angle_alpha   90.00
_cell.angle_beta   90.00
_cell.angle_gamma   90.00
#
_symmetry.space_group_name_H-M   'P 1'
#
loop_
_entity.id
_entity.type
_entity.pdbx_description
1 polymer ?
#
loop_
_entity_poly.entity_id
_entity_poly.type
_entity_poly.pdbx_seq_one_letter_code
_entity_poly.pdbx_strand_id
1 'polypeptide(L)'
;MFKDPLNKEKLLPYLTNNIDGFSHLKNVKKFSIGQSNPTFLLETDKASYVIRRKPDGPLLKSAHAIDREYRVQKALYDTPVPVAKMLHYCDDQSILGVDFYIMEFVDGIVYEDPALPSLANDDRAKVYSEINRGLSSLHEVSIDAVGL
;
A
#
# COMPACT_ATOMS: atom_id res chain seq x y z
N MET A 1 9.02 6.27 -26.60
CA MET A 1 9.50 5.19 -25.71
C MET A 1 8.81 5.41 -24.36
N PHE A 2 7.86 4.57 -23.99
CA PHE A 2 7.19 4.72 -22.70
C PHE A 2 8.20 4.40 -21.60
N LYS A 3 8.51 5.37 -20.75
CA LYS A 3 9.42 5.21 -19.63
C LYS A 3 8.83 4.18 -18.67
N ASP A 4 9.56 3.12 -18.34
CA ASP A 4 9.13 2.15 -17.31
C ASP A 4 8.92 2.91 -15.99
N PRO A 5 7.71 2.96 -15.45
CA PRO A 5 7.42 3.76 -14.26
C PRO A 5 8.14 3.26 -13.02
N LEU A 6 8.70 2.07 -13.05
CA LEU A 6 9.39 1.45 -11.91
C LEU A 6 10.90 1.29 -12.09
N ASN A 7 11.51 1.72 -13.19
CA ASN A 7 12.97 1.58 -13.39
C ASN A 7 13.54 0.29 -12.78
N LYS A 8 13.13 -0.86 -13.32
CA LYS A 8 13.42 -2.19 -12.74
C LYS A 8 14.91 -2.46 -12.55
N GLU A 9 15.77 -1.89 -13.38
CA GLU A 9 17.22 -2.07 -13.29
C GLU A 9 17.77 -1.58 -11.93
N LYS A 10 17.23 -0.49 -11.39
CA LYS A 10 17.63 0.04 -10.09
C LYS A 10 16.79 -0.51 -8.94
N LEU A 11 15.49 -0.67 -9.18
CA LEU A 11 14.56 -1.10 -8.14
C LEU A 11 14.82 -2.54 -7.68
N LEU A 12 15.05 -3.48 -8.58
CA LEU A 12 15.15 -4.90 -8.21
C LEU A 12 16.35 -5.20 -7.29
N PRO A 13 17.59 -4.75 -7.59
CA PRO A 13 18.69 -4.91 -6.66
C PRO A 13 18.43 -4.24 -5.30
N TYR A 14 17.80 -3.07 -5.32
CA TYR A 14 17.44 -2.36 -4.10
C TYR A 14 16.47 -3.17 -3.24
N LEU A 15 15.37 -3.69 -3.81
CA LEU A 15 14.39 -4.49 -3.07
C LEU A 15 14.99 -5.80 -2.55
N THR A 16 15.85 -6.47 -3.33
CA THR A 16 16.54 -7.69 -2.90
C THR A 16 17.40 -7.46 -1.66
N ASN A 17 18.01 -6.27 -1.53
CA ASN A 17 18.87 -5.94 -0.40
C ASN A 17 18.10 -5.42 0.82
N ASN A 18 16.86 -4.94 0.65
CA ASN A 18 16.13 -4.24 1.70
C ASN A 18 14.83 -4.95 2.14
N ILE A 19 14.40 -5.98 1.42
CA ILE A 19 13.18 -6.74 1.75
C ILE A 19 13.56 -8.21 1.94
N ASP A 20 13.44 -8.68 3.16
CA ASP A 20 13.68 -10.09 3.49
C ASP A 20 12.78 -11.01 2.67
N GLY A 21 13.39 -11.97 1.99
CA GLY A 21 12.68 -12.94 1.16
C GLY A 21 12.23 -12.43 -0.20
N PHE A 22 12.53 -11.18 -0.59
CA PHE A 22 12.29 -10.70 -1.94
C PHE A 22 13.10 -11.55 -2.93
N SER A 23 12.41 -12.14 -3.88
CA SER A 23 12.99 -13.08 -4.86
C SER A 23 12.78 -12.57 -6.28
N HIS A 24 13.05 -13.45 -7.26
CA HIS A 24 12.88 -13.12 -8.66
C HIS A 24 11.49 -12.57 -8.99
N LEU A 25 11.45 -11.36 -9.57
CA LEU A 25 10.22 -10.71 -10.00
C LEU A 25 9.68 -11.36 -11.27
N LYS A 26 8.48 -11.95 -11.19
CA LYS A 26 7.77 -12.56 -12.33
C LYS A 26 6.94 -11.55 -13.10
N ASN A 27 6.20 -10.72 -12.37
CA ASN A 27 5.20 -9.85 -12.99
C ASN A 27 5.06 -8.54 -12.21
N VAL A 28 4.63 -7.49 -12.93
CA VAL A 28 4.25 -6.20 -12.37
C VAL A 28 2.91 -5.80 -12.94
N LYS A 29 1.93 -5.54 -12.08
CA LYS A 29 0.60 -5.10 -12.49
C LYS A 29 0.28 -3.76 -11.82
N LYS A 30 -0.06 -2.75 -12.59
CA LYS A 30 -0.56 -1.48 -12.05
C LYS A 30 -2.00 -1.66 -11.60
N PHE A 31 -2.33 -1.20 -10.40
CA PHE A 31 -3.73 -1.09 -9.97
C PHE A 31 -4.42 0.05 -10.72
N SER A 32 -5.64 -0.20 -11.19
CA SER A 32 -6.46 0.78 -11.91
C SER A 32 -7.23 1.72 -10.97
N ILE A 33 -7.44 1.30 -9.73
CA ILE A 33 -8.18 2.04 -8.70
C ILE A 33 -7.19 2.87 -7.87
N GLY A 34 -7.54 4.12 -7.59
CA GLY A 34 -6.68 5.05 -6.85
C GLY A 34 -5.78 5.87 -7.77
N GLN A 35 -6.15 7.15 -8.00
CA GLN A 35 -5.48 8.00 -8.98
C GLN A 35 -4.37 8.88 -8.38
N SER A 36 -4.32 9.05 -7.05
CA SER A 36 -3.43 10.02 -6.41
C SER A 36 -1.97 9.57 -6.39
N ASN A 37 -1.69 8.34 -5.95
CA ASN A 37 -0.34 7.78 -5.87
C ASN A 37 -0.28 6.49 -6.66
N PRO A 38 0.56 6.38 -7.71
CA PRO A 38 0.69 5.16 -8.50
C PRO A 38 1.04 3.96 -7.62
N THR A 39 0.26 2.89 -7.75
CA THR A 39 0.38 1.67 -6.95
C THR A 39 0.48 0.46 -7.87
N PHE A 40 1.41 -0.45 -7.56
CA PHE A 40 1.68 -1.63 -8.39
C PHE A 40 1.79 -2.87 -7.52
N LEU A 41 1.30 -3.98 -8.03
CA LEU A 41 1.56 -5.33 -7.53
C LEU A 41 2.89 -5.83 -8.10
N LEU A 42 3.75 -6.34 -7.24
CA LEU A 42 4.99 -7.02 -7.58
C LEU A 42 4.84 -8.50 -7.22
N GLU A 43 4.74 -9.36 -8.22
CA GLU A 43 4.61 -10.80 -8.02
C GLU A 43 5.98 -11.45 -8.18
N THR A 44 6.45 -12.14 -7.14
CA THR A 44 7.72 -12.88 -7.14
C THR A 44 7.47 -14.39 -7.12
N ASP A 45 8.55 -15.19 -7.11
CA ASP A 45 8.43 -16.64 -6.98
C ASP A 45 7.87 -17.09 -5.64
N LYS A 46 8.06 -16.31 -4.58
CA LYS A 46 7.76 -16.71 -3.21
C LYS A 46 6.59 -15.95 -2.59
N ALA A 47 6.42 -14.69 -2.96
CA ALA A 47 5.43 -13.80 -2.36
C ALA A 47 5.02 -12.69 -3.31
N SER A 48 3.95 -11.99 -2.98
CA SER A 48 3.50 -10.78 -3.64
C SER A 48 3.65 -9.58 -2.71
N TYR A 49 4.01 -8.44 -3.29
CA TYR A 49 4.22 -7.18 -2.60
C TYR A 49 3.48 -6.06 -3.31
N VAL A 50 3.22 -4.99 -2.61
CA VAL A 50 2.66 -3.78 -3.21
C VAL A 50 3.67 -2.65 -3.06
N ILE A 51 4.01 -2.00 -4.18
CA ILE A 51 4.76 -0.75 -4.18
C ILE A 51 3.82 0.43 -4.44
N ARG A 52 3.91 1.47 -3.61
CA ARG A 52 3.20 2.73 -3.80
C ARG A 52 4.20 3.88 -3.81
N ARG A 53 4.14 4.71 -4.84
CA ARG A 53 5.11 5.79 -5.07
C ARG A 53 4.42 7.13 -5.26
N LYS A 54 5.15 8.23 -5.03
CA LYS A 54 4.71 9.55 -5.46
C LYS A 54 4.57 9.59 -6.98
N PRO A 55 3.62 10.36 -7.53
CA PRO A 55 3.58 10.61 -8.97
C PRO A 55 4.79 11.43 -9.42
N ASP A 56 5.08 11.37 -10.73
CA ASP A 56 6.13 12.17 -11.33
C ASP A 56 5.67 13.63 -11.50
N GLY A 57 6.62 14.57 -11.50
CA GLY A 57 6.37 15.99 -11.77
C GLY A 57 6.29 16.87 -10.54
N PRO A 58 6.01 18.18 -10.74
CA PRO A 58 5.90 19.12 -9.63
C PRO A 58 4.64 18.85 -8.81
N LEU A 59 4.81 18.65 -7.52
CA LEU A 59 3.73 18.37 -6.58
C LEU A 59 3.55 19.53 -5.60
N LEU A 60 2.32 19.76 -5.16
CA LEU A 60 2.06 20.68 -4.05
C LEU A 60 2.70 20.11 -2.77
N LYS A 61 3.30 20.98 -1.94
CA LYS A 61 4.13 20.61 -0.77
C LYS A 61 3.43 19.64 0.20
N SER A 62 2.12 19.67 0.32
CA SER A 62 1.32 18.83 1.21
C SER A 62 0.57 17.69 0.50
N ALA A 63 0.61 17.64 -0.84
CA ALA A 63 -0.04 16.60 -1.62
C ALA A 63 0.85 15.36 -1.70
N HIS A 64 0.24 14.20 -1.80
CA HIS A 64 0.95 12.93 -2.01
C HIS A 64 1.97 12.59 -0.91
N ALA A 65 1.63 12.86 0.37
CA ALA A 65 2.48 12.60 1.53
C ALA A 65 2.56 11.10 1.87
N ILE A 66 3.25 10.32 1.02
CA ILE A 66 3.38 8.85 1.20
C ILE A 66 4.24 8.50 2.42
N ASP A 67 5.13 9.37 2.87
CA ASP A 67 5.85 9.28 4.13
C ASP A 67 4.90 9.23 5.32
N ARG A 68 3.85 10.08 5.30
CA ARG A 68 2.79 10.07 6.30
C ARG A 68 1.93 8.81 6.21
N GLU A 69 1.52 8.42 4.98
CA GLU A 69 0.79 7.18 4.76
C GLU A 69 1.54 5.98 5.35
N TYR A 70 2.83 5.85 5.03
CA TYR A 70 3.68 4.79 5.55
C TYR A 70 3.78 4.82 7.07
N ARG A 71 4.08 5.98 7.65
CA ARG A 71 4.27 6.14 9.11
C ARG A 71 3.00 5.78 9.88
N VAL A 72 1.85 6.28 9.44
CA VAL A 72 0.57 6.01 10.10
C VAL A 72 0.21 4.53 10.03
N GLN A 73 0.28 3.91 8.85
CA GLN A 73 -0.05 2.49 8.71
C GLN A 73 0.93 1.60 9.48
N LYS A 74 2.22 1.95 9.50
CA LYS A 74 3.23 1.22 10.29
C LYS A 74 2.93 1.30 11.78
N ALA A 75 2.55 2.47 12.29
CA ALA A 75 2.21 2.67 13.70
C ALA A 75 0.93 1.91 14.11
N LEU A 76 -0.01 1.72 13.17
CA LEU A 76 -1.28 1.01 13.43
C LEU A 76 -1.15 -0.52 13.31
N TYR A 77 -0.06 -1.06 12.79
CA TYR A 77 0.04 -2.49 12.46
C TYR A 77 -0.13 -3.41 13.68
N ASP A 78 0.39 -3.02 14.84
CA ASP A 78 0.29 -3.80 16.08
C ASP A 78 -0.97 -3.44 16.91
N THR A 79 -1.97 -2.83 16.28
CA THR A 79 -3.26 -2.49 16.88
C THR A 79 -4.39 -3.33 16.27
N PRO A 80 -5.62 -3.29 16.82
CA PRO A 80 -6.78 -3.95 16.20
C PRO A 80 -7.22 -3.33 14.86
N VAL A 81 -6.62 -2.26 14.40
CA VAL A 81 -6.94 -1.61 13.12
C VAL A 81 -6.44 -2.47 11.96
N PRO A 82 -7.28 -2.86 11.00
CA PRO A 82 -6.88 -3.72 9.89
C PRO A 82 -6.10 -2.92 8.82
N VAL A 83 -4.77 -2.88 8.96
CA VAL A 83 -3.84 -2.27 8.00
C VAL A 83 -2.89 -3.30 7.44
N ALA A 84 -2.41 -3.10 6.22
CA ALA A 84 -1.36 -3.92 5.63
C ALA A 84 -0.02 -3.69 6.34
N LYS A 85 0.80 -4.74 6.42
CA LYS A 85 2.15 -4.64 6.98
C LYS A 85 3.04 -3.78 6.11
N MET A 86 3.57 -2.69 6.68
CA MET A 86 4.58 -1.85 6.04
C MET A 86 5.93 -2.52 6.13
N LEU A 87 6.58 -2.75 4.99
CA LEU A 87 7.85 -3.48 4.91
C LEU A 87 9.05 -2.54 4.80
N HIS A 88 8.97 -1.53 3.93
CA HIS A 88 10.10 -0.64 3.68
C HIS A 88 9.63 0.71 3.14
N TYR A 89 10.32 1.79 3.54
CA TYR A 89 10.17 3.14 2.97
C TYR A 89 11.49 3.59 2.35
N CYS A 90 11.44 4.18 1.18
CA CYS A 90 12.59 4.70 0.45
C CYS A 90 12.38 6.16 0.07
N ASP A 91 13.27 7.03 0.52
CA ASP A 91 13.39 8.44 0.15
C ASP A 91 14.58 8.71 -0.79
N ASP A 92 15.36 7.66 -1.13
CA ASP A 92 16.45 7.77 -2.09
C ASP A 92 15.92 7.93 -3.52
N GLN A 93 15.91 9.16 -3.98
CA GLN A 93 15.45 9.51 -5.31
C GLN A 93 16.33 8.95 -6.44
N SER A 94 17.53 8.43 -6.14
CA SER A 94 18.39 7.80 -7.15
C SER A 94 17.78 6.50 -7.69
N ILE A 95 16.85 5.87 -6.95
CA ILE A 95 16.20 4.60 -7.31
C ILE A 95 15.07 4.83 -8.31
N LEU A 96 14.03 5.57 -7.92
CA LEU A 96 12.84 5.81 -8.77
C LEU A 96 12.63 7.28 -9.18
N GLY A 97 13.48 8.20 -8.70
CA GLY A 97 13.29 9.63 -8.87
C GLY A 97 12.27 10.26 -7.92
N VAL A 98 11.58 9.47 -7.14
CA VAL A 98 10.54 9.88 -6.17
C VAL A 98 10.54 8.90 -4.99
N ASP A 99 10.01 9.35 -3.86
CA ASP A 99 9.82 8.49 -2.70
C ASP A 99 8.80 7.39 -2.98
N PHE A 100 8.98 6.24 -2.33
CA PHE A 100 8.05 5.12 -2.40
C PHE A 100 8.10 4.28 -1.12
N TYR A 101 7.10 3.43 -0.95
CA TYR A 101 7.13 2.40 0.08
C TYR A 101 6.65 1.06 -0.45
N ILE A 102 7.03 0.02 0.27
CA ILE A 102 6.64 -1.37 0.03
C ILE A 102 5.80 -1.84 1.21
N MET A 103 4.71 -2.52 0.90
CA MET A 103 3.86 -3.19 1.87
C MET A 103 3.54 -4.61 1.42
N GLU A 104 3.06 -5.43 2.31
CA GLU A 104 2.54 -6.75 1.96
C GLU A 104 1.35 -6.63 0.99
N PHE A 105 1.18 -7.63 0.16
CA PHE A 105 -0.04 -7.79 -0.62
C PHE A 105 -1.07 -8.54 0.22
N VAL A 106 -2.19 -7.91 0.46
CA VAL A 106 -3.36 -8.53 1.09
C VAL A 106 -4.28 -9.00 -0.02
N ASP A 107 -4.44 -10.32 -0.13
CA ASP A 107 -5.40 -10.91 -1.08
C ASP A 107 -6.81 -10.72 -0.55
N GLY A 108 -7.70 -10.15 -1.37
CA GLY A 108 -9.05 -9.82 -0.95
C GLY A 108 -9.93 -9.32 -2.09
N ILE A 109 -11.18 -9.10 -1.77
CA ILE A 109 -12.19 -8.59 -2.70
C ILE A 109 -12.31 -7.08 -2.52
N VAL A 110 -12.13 -6.34 -3.62
CA VAL A 110 -12.38 -4.90 -3.66
C VAL A 110 -13.81 -4.65 -4.14
N TYR A 111 -14.63 -4.06 -3.30
CA TYR A 111 -15.97 -3.64 -3.65
C TYR A 111 -15.93 -2.17 -4.13
N GLU A 112 -16.22 -1.95 -5.41
CA GLU A 112 -16.24 -0.60 -6.00
C GLU A 112 -17.55 0.14 -5.72
N ASP A 113 -18.66 -0.61 -5.70
CA ASP A 113 -19.98 -0.07 -5.39
C ASP A 113 -20.28 -0.24 -3.89
N PRO A 114 -20.40 0.87 -3.13
CA PRO A 114 -20.72 0.81 -1.71
C PRO A 114 -22.08 0.16 -1.41
N ALA A 115 -23.03 0.15 -2.36
CA ALA A 115 -24.31 -0.53 -2.17
C ALA A 115 -24.18 -2.06 -2.15
N LEU A 116 -23.03 -2.62 -2.57
CA LEU A 116 -22.73 -4.06 -2.60
C LEU A 116 -23.83 -4.89 -3.29
N PRO A 117 -24.24 -4.53 -4.52
CA PRO A 117 -25.42 -5.11 -5.17
C PRO A 117 -25.28 -6.60 -5.48
N SER A 118 -24.05 -7.10 -5.58
CA SER A 118 -23.74 -8.51 -5.85
C SER A 118 -23.84 -9.41 -4.62
N LEU A 119 -23.99 -8.86 -3.42
CA LEU A 119 -24.04 -9.62 -2.17
C LEU A 119 -25.48 -9.85 -1.70
N ALA A 120 -25.73 -11.02 -1.11
CA ALA A 120 -26.93 -11.28 -0.34
C ALA A 120 -27.02 -10.34 0.88
N ASN A 121 -28.21 -10.12 1.42
CA ASN A 121 -28.43 -9.18 2.53
C ASN A 121 -27.56 -9.50 3.76
N ASP A 122 -27.43 -10.79 4.11
CA ASP A 122 -26.66 -11.22 5.28
C ASP A 122 -25.15 -10.98 5.08
N ASP A 123 -24.63 -11.20 3.89
CA ASP A 123 -23.22 -10.96 3.57
C ASP A 123 -22.91 -9.46 3.49
N ARG A 124 -23.86 -8.69 2.97
CA ARG A 124 -23.80 -7.21 3.00
C ARG A 124 -23.73 -6.68 4.43
N ALA A 125 -24.59 -7.21 5.31
CA ALA A 125 -24.60 -6.84 6.73
C ALA A 125 -23.25 -7.17 7.40
N LYS A 126 -22.65 -8.31 7.10
CA LYS A 126 -21.30 -8.69 7.60
C LYS A 126 -20.23 -7.69 7.14
N VAL A 127 -20.19 -7.34 5.85
CA VAL A 127 -19.23 -6.35 5.32
C VAL A 127 -19.35 -5.03 6.06
N TYR A 128 -20.57 -4.49 6.21
CA TYR A 128 -20.76 -3.24 6.95
C TYR A 128 -20.41 -3.36 8.44
N SER A 129 -20.67 -4.50 9.07
CA SER A 129 -20.25 -4.75 10.45
C SER A 129 -18.73 -4.71 10.59
N GLU A 130 -18.00 -5.30 9.66
CA GLU A 130 -16.52 -5.28 9.66
C GLU A 130 -15.96 -3.88 9.39
N ILE A 131 -16.58 -3.09 8.50
CA ILE A 131 -16.21 -1.69 8.29
C ILE A 131 -16.39 -0.90 9.60
N ASN A 132 -17.54 -1.06 10.27
CA ASN A 132 -17.81 -0.39 11.55
C ASN A 132 -16.83 -0.83 12.63
N ARG A 133 -16.48 -2.12 12.71
CA ARG A 133 -15.49 -2.64 13.65
C ARG A 133 -14.12 -2.01 13.41
N GLY A 134 -13.66 -1.95 12.15
CA GLY A 134 -12.39 -1.31 11.80
C GLY A 134 -12.35 0.17 12.16
N LEU A 135 -13.45 0.91 11.91
CA LEU A 135 -13.57 2.32 12.26
C LEU A 135 -13.59 2.53 13.78
N SER A 136 -14.32 1.70 14.53
CA SER A 136 -14.33 1.74 16.00
C SER A 136 -12.92 1.48 16.56
N SER A 137 -12.24 0.45 16.05
CA SER A 137 -10.85 0.16 16.44
C SER A 137 -9.93 1.36 16.20
N LEU A 138 -10.09 2.05 15.06
CA LEU A 138 -9.28 3.24 14.76
C LEU A 138 -9.55 4.39 15.75
N HIS A 139 -10.82 4.60 16.14
CA HIS A 139 -11.19 5.64 17.10
C HIS A 139 -10.70 5.35 18.53
N GLU A 140 -10.46 4.09 18.86
CA GLU A 140 -9.95 3.67 20.17
C GLU A 140 -8.42 3.76 20.28
N VAL A 141 -7.70 3.97 19.16
CA VAL A 141 -6.25 4.09 19.18
C VAL A 141 -5.82 5.38 19.89
N SER A 142 -4.99 5.25 20.91
CA SER A 142 -4.29 6.38 21.49
C SER A 142 -3.13 6.81 20.57
N ILE A 143 -3.19 8.03 20.06
CA ILE A 143 -2.19 8.62 19.16
C ILE A 143 -0.80 8.59 19.83
N ASP A 144 -0.72 8.99 21.10
CA ASP A 144 0.55 9.00 21.85
C ASP A 144 1.11 7.57 22.05
N ALA A 145 0.22 6.57 22.25
CA ALA A 145 0.65 5.19 22.46
C ALA A 145 1.27 4.56 21.19
N VAL A 146 0.86 5.00 20.00
CA VAL A 146 1.40 4.53 18.72
C VAL A 146 2.48 5.45 18.14
N GLY A 147 2.82 6.53 18.82
CA GLY A 147 3.91 7.44 18.45
C GLY A 147 3.61 8.33 17.22
N LEU A 148 2.37 8.74 17.06
CA LEU A 148 1.92 9.64 15.98
C LEU A 148 1.70 11.06 16.45
#